data_682576f0a69205bfdde7c3bfc95dca96
#
_entry.id   682576f0a69205bfdde7c3bfc95dca96
#
_cell.length_a   1.000
_cell.length_b   1.000
_cell.length_c   1.000
_cell.angle_alpha   90.00
_cell.angle_beta   90.00
_cell.angle_gamma   90.00
#
_symmetry.space_group_name_H-M   'P 1'
#
loop_
_entity.id
_entity.type
_entity.pdbx_description
1 polymer ?
#
loop_
_entity_poly.entity_id
_entity_poly.type
_entity_poly.pdbx_seq_one_letter_code
_entity_poly.pdbx_strand_id
1 'polypeptide(L)'
;PKQEEHKSDFVVCFWLPHTDIADNKFSNRTGLPPSGRTAVSQFINDEIIRNAGFELLNRFWMRFPGVVGRSLQRFLKEGESSCHVDVSHKVFCSKRRVKFTEMEYAVPRECLFEAFEEVRLLTHHLDSPVTFPVEVRTLGSDSIPLSMASGRESGFIAVHLYKKAASNIFFS
;
A
#
# COMPACT_ATOMS: atom_id res chain seq x y z
N PRO A 1 -1.39 6.67 -15.64
CA PRO A 1 -1.04 7.12 -14.27
C PRO A 1 -0.39 8.51 -14.25
N LYS A 2 0.63 8.80 -15.10
CA LYS A 2 1.36 10.10 -15.06
C LYS A 2 0.48 11.36 -15.26
N GLN A 3 -0.64 11.27 -15.97
CA GLN A 3 -1.54 12.42 -16.20
C GLN A 3 -2.45 12.75 -15.02
N GLU A 4 -2.75 11.81 -14.13
CA GLU A 4 -3.61 12.02 -12.97
C GLU A 4 -2.83 12.48 -11.74
N GLU A 5 -1.55 12.17 -11.69
CA GLU A 5 -0.64 12.56 -10.62
C GLU A 5 -0.54 14.08 -10.45
N HIS A 6 -0.57 14.84 -11.56
CA HIS A 6 -0.54 16.31 -11.53
C HIS A 6 -1.85 16.98 -11.09
N LYS A 7 -2.93 16.21 -10.91
CA LYS A 7 -4.25 16.73 -10.53
C LYS A 7 -4.59 16.53 -9.05
N SER A 8 -3.77 15.79 -8.31
CA SER A 8 -4.06 15.45 -6.92
C SER A 8 -2.92 15.87 -6.00
N ASP A 9 -3.27 16.36 -4.80
CA ASP A 9 -2.30 16.77 -3.78
C ASP A 9 -1.47 15.59 -3.26
N PHE A 10 -2.09 14.40 -3.17
CA PHE A 10 -1.45 13.18 -2.71
C PHE A 10 -1.90 11.99 -3.55
N VAL A 11 -0.94 11.20 -4.03
CA VAL A 11 -1.17 9.98 -4.80
C VAL A 11 -0.37 8.85 -4.21
N VAL A 12 -1.04 7.73 -3.93
CA VAL A 12 -0.41 6.50 -3.49
C VAL A 12 -0.94 5.36 -4.35
N CYS A 13 -0.05 4.58 -4.92
CA CYS A 13 -0.37 3.37 -5.66
C CYS A 13 -0.08 2.15 -4.79
N PHE A 14 -1.03 1.23 -4.69
CA PHE A 14 -0.91 -0.05 -4.00
C PHE A 14 -0.94 -1.17 -5.04
N TRP A 15 0.21 -1.73 -5.38
CA TRP A 15 0.26 -2.92 -6.21
C TRP A 15 0.09 -4.17 -5.35
N LEU A 16 -0.73 -5.10 -5.82
CA LEU A 16 -0.99 -6.37 -5.16
C LEU A 16 -0.08 -7.44 -5.74
N PRO A 17 0.92 -7.93 -5.01
CA PRO A 17 1.81 -8.98 -5.47
C PRO A 17 1.06 -10.22 -5.93
N HIS A 18 1.63 -10.93 -6.92
CA HIS A 18 1.05 -12.12 -7.56
C HIS A 18 -0.23 -11.83 -8.37
N THR A 19 -0.53 -10.55 -8.67
CA THR A 19 -1.64 -10.13 -9.53
C THR A 19 -1.21 -9.00 -10.45
N ASP A 20 -2.04 -8.71 -11.46
CA ASP A 20 -1.90 -7.52 -12.32
C ASP A 20 -2.74 -6.33 -11.82
N ILE A 21 -3.17 -6.37 -10.55
CA ILE A 21 -4.05 -5.35 -9.96
C ILE A 21 -3.24 -4.33 -9.19
N ALA A 22 -3.50 -3.05 -9.49
CA ALA A 22 -3.02 -1.92 -8.72
C ALA A 22 -4.21 -1.02 -8.35
N ASP A 23 -4.28 -0.63 -7.09
CA ASP A 23 -5.27 0.33 -6.57
C ASP A 23 -4.59 1.70 -6.36
N ASN A 24 -5.22 2.76 -6.85
CA ASN A 24 -4.69 4.12 -6.71
C ASN A 24 -5.56 4.93 -5.76
N LYS A 25 -4.95 5.44 -4.71
CA LYS A 25 -5.58 6.36 -3.77
C LYS A 25 -5.18 7.79 -4.10
N PHE A 26 -6.17 8.59 -4.48
CA PHE A 26 -6.04 10.02 -4.70
C PHE A 26 -6.62 10.78 -3.51
N SER A 27 -5.91 11.75 -2.99
CA SER A 27 -6.40 12.58 -1.88
C SER A 27 -6.12 14.05 -2.16
N ASN A 28 -7.14 14.89 -2.00
CA ASN A 28 -7.09 16.32 -2.22
C ASN A 28 -7.57 17.07 -0.99
N ARG A 29 -6.96 18.21 -0.73
CA ARG A 29 -7.44 19.13 0.31
C ARG A 29 -8.75 19.78 -0.13
N THR A 30 -9.69 19.88 0.79
CA THR A 30 -10.99 20.49 0.53
C THR A 30 -11.50 21.23 1.78
N GLY A 31 -12.32 22.25 1.57
CA GLY A 31 -13.06 22.93 2.64
C GLY A 31 -14.44 22.30 2.94
N LEU A 32 -14.79 21.18 2.28
CA LEU A 32 -16.04 20.52 2.54
C LEU A 32 -16.09 19.87 3.92
N PRO A 33 -17.26 19.85 4.58
CA PRO A 33 -17.40 19.16 5.86
C PRO A 33 -17.20 17.65 5.70
N PRO A 34 -16.74 16.95 6.76
CA PRO A 34 -16.58 15.50 6.73
C PRO A 34 -17.88 14.80 6.33
N SER A 35 -17.81 13.89 5.37
CA SER A 35 -18.95 13.04 5.00
C SER A 35 -19.07 11.95 6.07
N GLY A 36 -20.07 12.11 6.96
CA GLY A 36 -20.23 11.28 8.14
C GLY A 36 -20.44 9.80 7.83
N ARG A 37 -19.38 9.02 7.92
CA ARG A 37 -19.52 7.57 8.13
C ARG A 37 -19.95 7.36 9.58
N THR A 38 -20.99 6.53 9.80
CA THR A 38 -21.40 6.20 11.17
C THR A 38 -20.25 5.48 11.88
N ALA A 39 -20.08 5.74 13.19
CA ALA A 39 -19.03 5.09 13.99
C ALA A 39 -19.10 3.56 13.92
N VAL A 40 -20.33 3.02 13.81
CA VAL A 40 -20.56 1.57 13.64
C VAL A 40 -20.03 1.06 12.30
N SER A 41 -20.30 1.77 11.22
CA SER A 41 -19.79 1.40 9.87
C SER A 41 -18.27 1.46 9.82
N GLN A 42 -17.66 2.47 10.45
CA GLN A 42 -16.20 2.57 10.57
C GLN A 42 -15.63 1.40 11.38
N PHE A 43 -16.23 1.07 12.53
CA PHE A 43 -15.77 -0.02 13.37
C PHE A 43 -15.85 -1.38 12.68
N ILE A 44 -16.96 -1.69 12.02
CA ILE A 44 -17.11 -2.96 11.29
C ILE A 44 -16.09 -3.06 10.16
N ASN A 45 -15.95 -2.00 9.38
CA ASN A 45 -15.03 -2.01 8.24
C ASN A 45 -13.57 -2.07 8.69
N ASP A 46 -13.17 -1.24 9.66
CA ASP A 46 -11.77 -1.08 10.04
C ASP A 46 -11.29 -2.19 11.00
N GLU A 47 -12.12 -2.60 11.97
CA GLU A 47 -11.70 -3.59 12.97
C GLU A 47 -11.98 -5.03 12.54
N ILE A 48 -13.12 -5.31 11.94
CA ILE A 48 -13.51 -6.69 11.61
C ILE A 48 -13.02 -7.07 10.23
N ILE A 49 -13.37 -6.31 9.18
CA ILE A 49 -13.06 -6.69 7.81
C ILE A 49 -11.58 -6.47 7.51
N ARG A 50 -11.05 -5.26 7.78
CA ARG A 50 -9.67 -4.91 7.41
C ARG A 50 -8.61 -5.51 8.32
N ASN A 51 -8.88 -5.72 9.60
CA ASN A 51 -7.90 -6.30 10.51
C ASN A 51 -8.11 -7.80 10.74
N ALA A 52 -9.25 -8.24 11.27
CA ALA A 52 -9.45 -9.66 11.59
C ALA A 52 -9.56 -10.52 10.34
N GLY A 53 -10.28 -10.06 9.32
CA GLY A 53 -10.40 -10.76 8.03
C GLY A 53 -9.05 -10.87 7.33
N PHE A 54 -8.28 -9.78 7.30
CA PHE A 54 -6.97 -9.76 6.66
C PHE A 54 -5.94 -10.62 7.41
N GLU A 55 -5.97 -10.66 8.76
CA GLU A 55 -5.14 -11.58 9.55
C GLU A 55 -5.44 -13.04 9.23
N LEU A 56 -6.74 -13.41 9.14
CA LEU A 56 -7.14 -14.77 8.81
C LEU A 56 -6.71 -15.17 7.39
N LEU A 57 -6.88 -14.27 6.43
CA LEU A 57 -6.42 -14.47 5.05
C LEU A 57 -4.89 -14.65 4.98
N ASN A 58 -4.12 -13.82 5.69
CA ASN A 58 -2.67 -13.98 5.71
C ASN A 58 -2.24 -15.32 6.29
N ARG A 59 -2.89 -15.79 7.38
CA ARG A 59 -2.61 -17.13 7.93
C ARG A 59 -2.91 -18.24 6.93
N PHE A 60 -4.00 -18.11 6.20
CA PHE A 60 -4.39 -19.05 5.14
C PHE A 60 -3.38 -19.03 3.99
N TRP A 61 -3.00 -17.87 3.50
CA TRP A 61 -2.04 -17.73 2.41
C TRP A 61 -0.64 -18.23 2.78
N MET A 62 -0.19 -18.00 4.00
CA MET A 62 1.08 -18.58 4.50
C MET A 62 1.06 -20.10 4.50
N ARG A 63 -0.12 -20.74 4.67
CA ARG A 63 -0.25 -22.20 4.62
C ARG A 63 -0.39 -22.74 3.20
N PHE A 64 -0.96 -21.93 2.27
CA PHE A 64 -1.26 -22.30 0.91
C PHE A 64 -0.80 -21.20 -0.08
N PRO A 65 0.53 -21.01 -0.26
CA PRO A 65 1.05 -19.89 -1.06
C PRO A 65 0.59 -19.90 -2.52
N GLY A 66 0.39 -21.09 -3.14
CA GLY A 66 -0.03 -21.22 -4.53
C GLY A 66 -1.44 -20.68 -4.86
N VAL A 67 -2.24 -20.31 -3.86
CA VAL A 67 -3.58 -19.75 -4.09
C VAL A 67 -3.66 -18.24 -3.90
N VAL A 68 -2.57 -17.58 -3.49
CA VAL A 68 -2.55 -16.14 -3.14
C VAL A 68 -3.06 -15.29 -4.30
N GLY A 69 -2.44 -15.36 -5.46
CA GLY A 69 -2.82 -14.56 -6.63
C GLY A 69 -4.27 -14.77 -7.05
N ARG A 70 -4.71 -16.03 -7.20
CA ARG A 70 -6.09 -16.34 -7.58
C ARG A 70 -7.13 -15.87 -6.56
N SER A 71 -6.82 -15.99 -5.28
CA SER A 71 -7.73 -15.53 -4.23
C SER A 71 -7.81 -14.00 -4.19
N LEU A 72 -6.70 -13.29 -4.31
CA LEU A 72 -6.67 -11.83 -4.40
C LEU A 72 -7.47 -11.32 -5.59
N GLN A 73 -7.25 -11.86 -6.79
CA GLN A 73 -8.03 -11.50 -7.99
C GLN A 73 -9.54 -11.71 -7.81
N ARG A 74 -9.93 -12.73 -7.07
CA ARG A 74 -11.36 -13.04 -6.86
C ARG A 74 -12.01 -12.14 -5.79
N PHE A 75 -11.26 -11.71 -4.78
CA PHE A 75 -11.74 -10.83 -3.71
C PHE A 75 -11.76 -9.36 -4.11
N LEU A 76 -10.88 -8.96 -5.02
CA LEU A 76 -10.77 -7.59 -5.49
C LEU A 76 -11.62 -7.43 -6.75
N LYS A 77 -12.78 -6.83 -6.59
CA LYS A 77 -13.59 -6.43 -7.73
C LYS A 77 -12.96 -5.21 -8.40
N GLU A 78 -12.65 -5.34 -9.69
CA GLU A 78 -12.24 -4.21 -10.51
C GLU A 78 -13.33 -3.13 -10.53
N GLY A 79 -12.92 -1.88 -10.34
CA GLY A 79 -13.71 -0.71 -10.73
C GLY A 79 -14.61 -0.08 -9.69
N GLU A 80 -14.62 -0.49 -8.42
CA GLU A 80 -15.35 0.26 -7.39
C GLU A 80 -14.47 1.41 -6.85
N SER A 81 -14.70 2.63 -7.37
CA SER A 81 -14.13 3.83 -6.76
C SER A 81 -15.04 4.33 -5.65
N SER A 82 -14.50 4.62 -4.49
CA SER A 82 -15.22 5.27 -3.39
C SER A 82 -14.55 6.59 -3.04
N CYS A 83 -15.37 7.63 -2.87
CA CYS A 83 -14.89 8.94 -2.43
C CYS A 83 -15.52 9.29 -1.08
N HIS A 84 -14.71 9.82 -0.16
CA HIS A 84 -15.21 10.34 1.10
C HIS A 84 -14.36 11.52 1.56
N VAL A 85 -14.96 12.41 2.35
CA VAL A 85 -14.29 13.55 2.97
C VAL A 85 -14.19 13.30 4.47
N ASP A 86 -12.99 13.42 5.03
CA ASP A 86 -12.78 13.35 6.48
C ASP A 86 -11.56 14.21 6.87
N VAL A 87 -11.32 14.38 8.16
CA VAL A 87 -10.14 15.08 8.65
C VAL A 87 -8.86 14.29 8.30
N SER A 88 -7.77 14.99 8.05
CA SER A 88 -6.53 14.41 7.48
C SER A 88 -6.02 13.19 8.25
N HIS A 89 -6.03 13.22 9.58
CA HIS A 89 -5.57 12.09 10.37
C HIS A 89 -6.41 10.81 10.21
N LYS A 90 -7.69 10.93 9.86
CA LYS A 90 -8.54 9.76 9.56
C LYS A 90 -8.39 9.28 8.12
N VAL A 91 -8.01 10.18 7.19
CA VAL A 91 -7.75 9.83 5.80
C VAL A 91 -6.41 9.09 5.65
N PHE A 92 -5.37 9.53 6.39
CA PHE A 92 -4.01 9.01 6.25
C PHE A 92 -3.62 7.98 7.31
N CYS A 93 -4.24 8.00 8.50
CA CYS A 93 -3.92 7.08 9.57
C CYS A 93 -5.02 6.05 9.78
N SER A 94 -4.73 4.79 9.54
CA SER A 94 -5.62 3.66 9.86
C SER A 94 -5.02 2.80 10.97
N LYS A 95 -5.86 2.32 11.89
CA LYS A 95 -5.41 1.36 12.91
C LYS A 95 -5.09 0.04 12.24
N ARG A 96 -3.82 -0.37 12.26
CA ARG A 96 -3.37 -1.65 11.74
C ARG A 96 -3.04 -2.57 12.92
N ARG A 97 -3.77 -3.68 13.06
CA ARG A 97 -3.54 -4.70 14.10
C ARG A 97 -2.78 -5.91 13.58
N VAL A 98 -2.85 -6.14 12.28
CA VAL A 98 -2.06 -7.19 11.64
C VAL A 98 -0.58 -6.80 11.72
N LYS A 99 0.22 -7.66 12.33
CA LYS A 99 1.66 -7.40 12.51
C LYS A 99 2.42 -7.72 11.23
N PHE A 100 3.24 -6.81 10.81
CA PHE A 100 4.11 -6.93 9.63
C PHE A 100 5.49 -6.36 9.91
N THR A 101 6.44 -6.73 9.07
CA THR A 101 7.75 -6.09 8.94
C THR A 101 7.74 -5.29 7.65
N GLU A 102 8.24 -4.09 7.68
CA GLU A 102 8.26 -3.17 6.56
C GLU A 102 9.69 -2.78 6.22
N MET A 103 9.96 -2.64 4.94
CA MET A 103 11.18 -2.04 4.41
C MET A 103 10.77 -1.03 3.33
N GLU A 104 11.20 0.22 3.49
CA GLU A 104 10.93 1.29 2.53
C GLU A 104 12.24 1.91 2.06
N TYR A 105 12.34 2.13 0.76
CA TYR A 105 13.45 2.82 0.14
C TYR A 105 12.98 4.02 -0.68
N ALA A 106 13.77 5.10 -0.62
CA ALA A 106 13.63 6.26 -1.49
C ALA A 106 14.67 6.18 -2.61
N VAL A 107 14.20 6.20 -3.84
CA VAL A 107 15.02 6.24 -5.06
C VAL A 107 14.81 7.56 -5.80
N PRO A 108 15.75 7.99 -6.66
CA PRO A 108 15.49 9.08 -7.58
C PRO A 108 14.23 8.79 -8.40
N ARG A 109 13.40 9.82 -8.61
CA ARG A 109 12.09 9.64 -9.28
C ARG A 109 12.20 9.01 -10.65
N GLU A 110 13.23 9.32 -11.40
CA GLU A 110 13.51 8.76 -12.71
C GLU A 110 13.77 7.25 -12.68
N CYS A 111 14.33 6.73 -11.58
CA CYS A 111 14.62 5.31 -11.38
C CYS A 111 13.43 4.53 -10.76
N LEU A 112 12.33 5.20 -10.39
CA LEU A 112 11.24 4.57 -9.64
C LEU A 112 10.60 3.39 -10.38
N PHE A 113 10.41 3.51 -11.68
CA PHE A 113 9.79 2.44 -12.47
C PHE A 113 10.71 1.21 -12.56
N GLU A 114 11.99 1.43 -12.82
CA GLU A 114 12.99 0.36 -12.88
C GLU A 114 13.10 -0.37 -11.54
N ALA A 115 13.24 0.39 -10.43
CA ALA A 115 13.30 -0.17 -9.10
C ALA A 115 12.01 -0.95 -8.73
N PHE A 116 10.84 -0.47 -9.15
CA PHE A 116 9.58 -1.17 -8.93
C PHE A 116 9.52 -2.50 -9.70
N GLU A 117 9.97 -2.54 -10.96
CA GLU A 117 10.03 -3.78 -11.74
C GLU A 117 10.98 -4.80 -11.12
N GLU A 118 12.12 -4.37 -10.58
CA GLU A 118 13.02 -5.25 -9.83
C GLU A 118 12.34 -5.83 -8.57
N VAL A 119 11.65 -4.99 -7.79
CA VAL A 119 10.86 -5.46 -6.63
C VAL A 119 9.79 -6.45 -7.07
N ARG A 120 9.09 -6.19 -8.18
CA ARG A 120 8.06 -7.06 -8.73
C ARG A 120 8.63 -8.43 -9.09
N LEU A 121 9.78 -8.48 -9.75
CA LEU A 121 10.46 -9.73 -10.09
C LEU A 121 10.91 -10.48 -8.84
N LEU A 122 11.51 -9.79 -7.88
CA LEU A 122 11.96 -10.38 -6.61
C LEU A 122 10.80 -11.02 -5.84
N THR A 123 9.62 -10.41 -5.80
CA THR A 123 8.46 -10.99 -5.09
C THR A 123 8.02 -12.35 -5.62
N HIS A 124 8.32 -12.67 -6.89
CA HIS A 124 8.02 -13.97 -7.48
C HIS A 124 9.04 -15.07 -7.13
N HIS A 125 10.24 -14.67 -6.70
CA HIS A 125 11.33 -15.61 -6.38
C HIS A 125 11.49 -15.86 -4.88
N LEU A 126 10.70 -15.18 -4.05
CA LEU A 126 10.77 -15.38 -2.61
C LEU A 126 10.11 -16.69 -2.18
N ASP A 127 10.72 -17.39 -1.23
CA ASP A 127 10.18 -18.62 -0.63
C ASP A 127 8.87 -18.38 0.14
N SER A 128 8.70 -17.19 0.68
CA SER A 128 7.47 -16.77 1.35
C SER A 128 6.71 -15.76 0.50
N PRO A 129 5.37 -15.93 0.34
CA PRO A 129 4.60 -14.99 -0.47
C PRO A 129 4.53 -13.61 0.19
N VAL A 130 4.70 -12.57 -0.60
CA VAL A 130 4.38 -11.19 -0.22
C VAL A 130 2.88 -11.02 -0.33
N THR A 131 2.19 -10.99 0.81
CA THR A 131 0.72 -10.98 0.88
C THR A 131 0.13 -9.60 1.13
N PHE A 132 0.97 -8.64 1.45
CA PHE A 132 0.60 -7.23 1.60
C PHE A 132 0.79 -6.48 0.28
N PRO A 133 -0.01 -5.43 0.04
CA PRO A 133 0.25 -4.52 -1.07
C PRO A 133 1.64 -3.88 -0.95
N VAL A 134 2.32 -3.76 -2.08
CA VAL A 134 3.50 -2.92 -2.20
C VAL A 134 3.03 -1.49 -2.43
N GLU A 135 3.45 -0.59 -1.57
CA GLU A 135 3.09 0.83 -1.65
C GLU A 135 4.12 1.58 -2.48
N VAL A 136 3.65 2.32 -3.49
CA VAL A 136 4.47 3.17 -4.34
C VAL A 136 3.95 4.58 -4.28
N ARG A 137 4.81 5.54 -3.95
CA ARG A 137 4.45 6.96 -3.88
C ARG A 137 5.58 7.85 -4.37
N THR A 138 5.27 9.09 -4.65
CA THR A 138 6.23 10.09 -5.10
C THR A 138 6.17 11.31 -4.21
N LEU A 139 7.30 11.95 -4.03
CA LEU A 139 7.46 13.17 -3.27
C LEU A 139 8.28 14.17 -4.06
N GLY A 140 7.81 15.42 -4.12
CA GLY A 140 8.57 16.53 -4.69
C GLY A 140 9.81 16.83 -3.84
N SER A 141 10.80 17.46 -4.47
CA SER A 141 12.00 17.93 -3.78
C SER A 141 11.67 18.92 -2.66
N ASP A 142 12.36 18.82 -1.54
CA ASP A 142 12.31 19.76 -0.43
C ASP A 142 13.72 20.22 0.00
N SER A 143 13.80 21.13 0.97
CA SER A 143 15.05 21.65 1.54
C SER A 143 15.28 21.19 2.99
N ILE A 144 14.57 20.18 3.45
CA ILE A 144 14.68 19.66 4.81
C ILE A 144 15.89 18.73 4.92
N PRO A 145 16.91 19.01 5.74
CA PRO A 145 18.18 18.27 5.74
C PRO A 145 18.07 16.77 5.99
N LEU A 146 17.09 16.30 6.75
CA LEU A 146 16.88 14.87 7.06
C LEU A 146 15.77 14.23 6.23
N SER A 147 15.20 14.95 5.25
CA SER A 147 14.23 14.41 4.33
C SER A 147 14.89 13.51 3.29
N MET A 148 14.28 12.38 2.98
CA MET A 148 14.71 11.52 1.87
C MET A 148 14.44 12.13 0.49
N ALA A 149 13.72 13.26 0.43
CA ALA A 149 13.50 14.07 -0.77
C ALA A 149 14.33 15.38 -0.75
N SER A 150 15.29 15.51 0.18
CA SER A 150 16.13 16.70 0.24
C SER A 150 16.94 16.88 -1.05
N GLY A 151 16.70 17.99 -1.74
CA GLY A 151 17.40 18.37 -2.96
C GLY A 151 17.05 17.55 -4.21
N ARG A 152 16.11 16.60 -4.17
CA ARG A 152 15.69 15.81 -5.33
C ARG A 152 14.26 15.34 -5.24
N GLU A 153 13.60 15.17 -6.38
CA GLU A 153 12.35 14.41 -6.46
C GLU A 153 12.63 12.93 -6.18
N SER A 154 11.81 12.33 -5.34
CA SER A 154 12.01 10.94 -4.88
C SER A 154 10.77 10.10 -5.11
N GLY A 155 11.00 8.84 -5.50
CA GLY A 155 10.02 7.79 -5.47
C GLY A 155 10.25 6.88 -4.26
N PHE A 156 9.21 6.41 -3.64
CA PHE A 156 9.25 5.53 -2.48
C PHE A 156 8.60 4.20 -2.82
N ILE A 157 9.24 3.11 -2.42
CA ILE A 157 8.71 1.76 -2.56
C ILE A 157 8.76 1.12 -1.17
N ALA A 158 7.59 0.81 -0.61
CA ALA A 158 7.46 0.13 0.67
C ALA A 158 6.94 -1.30 0.47
N VAL A 159 7.71 -2.27 0.93
CA VAL A 159 7.38 -3.69 0.90
C VAL A 159 7.06 -4.16 2.32
N HIS A 160 5.92 -4.82 2.46
CA HIS A 160 5.43 -5.31 3.74
C HIS A 160 5.39 -6.83 3.73
N LEU A 161 5.95 -7.45 4.75
CA LEU A 161 5.85 -8.90 4.97
C LEU A 161 5.06 -9.20 6.22
N TYR A 162 4.17 -10.18 6.13
CA TYR A 162 3.47 -10.68 7.31
C TYR A 162 4.48 -11.17 8.36
N LYS A 163 4.34 -10.74 9.61
CA LYS A 163 5.34 -10.99 10.67
C LYS A 163 5.73 -12.46 10.85
N LYS A 164 4.86 -13.40 10.48
CA LYS A 164 5.15 -14.84 10.53
C LYS A 164 5.81 -15.37 9.26
N ALA A 165 5.94 -14.55 8.21
CA ALA A 165 6.82 -14.87 7.09
C ALA A 165 8.27 -14.78 7.56
N ALA A 166 9.16 -15.54 6.93
CA ALA A 166 10.57 -15.55 7.31
C ALA A 166 11.17 -14.15 7.21
N SER A 167 11.57 -13.58 8.35
CA SER A 167 12.12 -12.23 8.45
C SER A 167 13.47 -12.06 7.75
N ASN A 168 14.13 -13.17 7.42
CA ASN A 168 15.46 -13.19 6.78
C ASN A 168 15.46 -12.62 5.37
N ILE A 169 14.29 -12.53 4.74
CA ILE A 169 14.15 -12.08 3.33
C ILE A 169 14.61 -10.62 3.15
N PHE A 170 14.47 -9.77 4.17
CA PHE A 170 14.90 -8.37 4.09
C PHE A 170 16.37 -8.14 4.43
N PHE A 171 17.06 -9.12 4.98
CA PHE A 171 18.41 -8.97 5.52
C PHE A 171 19.43 -9.93 4.88
N SER A 172 19.03 -10.68 3.89
CA SER A 172 19.90 -11.48 3.03
C SER A 172 20.23 -10.71 1.76
#